data_040582e78e2273d3250ea4e3a9c3358d
#
_entry.id   040582e78e2273d3250ea4e3a9c3358d
#
_cell.length_a   1.000
_cell.length_b   1.000
_cell.length_c   1.000
_cell.angle_alpha   90.00
_cell.angle_beta   90.00
_cell.angle_gamma   90.00
#
_symmetry.space_group_name_H-M   'P 1'
#
loop_
_entity.id
_entity.type
_entity.pdbx_description
1 polymer ?
#
loop_
_entity_poly.entity_id
_entity_poly.type
_entity_poly.pdbx_seq_one_letter_code
_entity_poly.pdbx_strand_id
1 'polypeptide(L)'
;WLYAWLEEREEHRTFYFEIAAIWSAHKTLSSKQLGERCDAMMRRLNARIDADEAMRREVKRRRPAWRRWASAVAVTAAWFASIGTPGDELFRTYLNESGEIAALRLEDGTQVWMQDGTELQYAVGAGSEERIVRIDGEAYFDVAHDEAHPFVVKTENLSVRVLGTAFNVRAHAADPLTEVVLERGSVRLQTPEGYNLVRLHPNQRAVFDAAKDDIEVEEIYAEHFVTERYNLVAMKNATIGEIIARIESNYGVRIRIADPDNRKRYDINYLRTNSLEEVIDIVEFMTGQRCEVVRGK
;
A
#
# COMPACT_ATOMS: atom_id res chain seq x y z
N TRP A 1 -1.08 21.94 0.67
CA TRP A 1 -0.23 21.84 1.88
C TRP A 1 0.05 20.37 2.23
N LEU A 2 -0.98 19.52 2.38
CA LEU A 2 -0.82 18.11 2.72
C LEU A 2 0.04 17.36 1.68
N TYR A 3 -0.23 17.54 0.40
CA TYR A 3 0.53 16.89 -0.67
C TYR A 3 2.01 17.33 -0.69
N ALA A 4 2.29 18.60 -0.51
CA ALA A 4 3.65 19.11 -0.42
C ALA A 4 4.38 18.57 0.81
N TRP A 5 3.68 18.34 1.92
CA TRP A 5 4.23 17.75 3.13
C TRP A 5 4.52 16.25 2.95
N LEU A 6 3.65 15.51 2.23
CA LEU A 6 3.86 14.11 1.88
C LEU A 6 5.04 13.89 0.91
N GLU A 7 5.31 14.87 0.05
CA GLU A 7 6.45 14.84 -0.88
C GLU A 7 7.78 15.19 -0.25
N GLU A 8 7.77 15.81 0.93
CA GLU A 8 8.99 16.30 1.58
C GLU A 8 9.84 15.20 2.21
N ARG A 9 9.22 14.11 2.72
CA ARG A 9 9.90 13.00 3.38
C ARG A 9 9.07 11.72 3.29
N GLU A 10 9.75 10.62 3.20
CA GLU A 10 9.19 9.27 3.18
C GLU A 10 8.46 8.92 4.50
N GLU A 11 9.01 9.38 5.63
CA GLU A 11 8.36 9.27 6.95
C GLU A 11 6.95 9.88 6.96
N HIS A 12 6.73 10.98 6.22
CA HIS A 12 5.43 11.61 6.09
C HIS A 12 4.45 10.76 5.29
N ARG A 13 4.94 10.04 4.27
CA ARG A 13 4.15 9.09 3.46
C ARG A 13 3.78 7.88 4.31
N THR A 14 4.74 7.28 4.98
CA THR A 14 4.53 6.13 5.88
C THR A 14 3.48 6.47 6.92
N PHE A 15 3.61 7.62 7.57
CA PHE A 15 2.66 8.09 8.58
C PHE A 15 1.25 8.36 8.02
N TYR A 16 1.15 8.93 6.82
CA TYR A 16 -0.14 9.13 6.14
C TYR A 16 -0.83 7.80 5.81
N PHE A 17 -0.06 6.79 5.37
CA PHE A 17 -0.61 5.47 5.07
C PHE A 17 -1.01 4.71 6.32
N GLU A 18 -0.30 4.88 7.43
CA GLU A 18 -0.72 4.39 8.75
C GLU A 18 -2.07 4.98 9.15
N ILE A 19 -2.25 6.29 8.98
CA ILE A 19 -3.53 6.97 9.22
C ILE A 19 -4.62 6.44 8.28
N ALA A 20 -4.31 6.22 7.02
CA ALA A 20 -5.27 5.73 6.04
C ALA A 20 -5.68 4.27 6.30
N ALA A 21 -4.75 3.42 6.75
CA ALA A 21 -5.05 2.06 7.21
C ALA A 21 -6.00 2.06 8.42
N ILE A 22 -5.77 2.99 9.34
CA ILE A 22 -6.61 3.24 10.52
C ILE A 22 -8.02 3.70 10.12
N TRP A 23 -8.12 4.57 9.13
CA TRP A 23 -9.43 5.05 8.64
C TRP A 23 -10.25 3.93 8.00
N SER A 24 -9.59 2.93 7.40
CA SER A 24 -10.31 1.77 6.83
C SER A 24 -10.89 0.83 7.90
N ALA A 25 -10.35 0.85 9.12
CA ALA A 25 -10.88 0.12 10.28
C ALA A 25 -12.19 0.74 10.87
N HIS A 26 -12.65 1.83 10.29
CA HIS A 26 -13.80 2.65 10.72
C HIS A 26 -15.15 1.90 10.83
N LYS A 27 -15.28 0.72 10.25
CA LYS A 27 -16.53 -0.07 10.32
C LYS A 27 -16.88 -0.61 11.73
N THR A 28 -15.97 -0.54 12.70
CA THR A 28 -16.11 -1.17 14.02
C THR A 28 -16.27 -0.20 15.20
N LEU A 29 -16.09 1.11 14.98
CA LEU A 29 -16.12 2.12 16.04
C LEU A 29 -17.35 3.02 15.93
N SER A 30 -17.89 3.48 17.08
CA SER A 30 -18.93 4.51 17.07
C SER A 30 -18.35 5.85 16.62
N SER A 31 -19.18 6.71 15.99
CA SER A 31 -18.74 8.03 15.47
C SER A 31 -18.12 8.93 16.54
N LYS A 32 -18.54 8.83 17.80
CA LYS A 32 -17.98 9.59 18.92
C LYS A 32 -16.59 9.12 19.32
N GLN A 33 -16.39 7.80 19.38
CA GLN A 33 -15.09 7.19 19.68
C GLN A 33 -14.07 7.45 18.57
N LEU A 34 -14.55 7.47 17.31
CA LEU A 34 -13.71 7.81 16.16
C LEU A 34 -13.24 9.27 16.23
N GLY A 35 -14.15 10.21 16.54
CA GLY A 35 -13.82 11.64 16.68
C GLY A 35 -12.77 11.90 17.74
N GLU A 36 -12.97 11.37 18.96
CA GLU A 36 -12.04 11.55 20.09
C GLU A 36 -10.62 11.01 19.78
N ARG A 37 -10.54 9.91 19.02
CA ARG A 37 -9.27 9.29 18.59
C ARG A 37 -8.59 10.04 17.46
N CYS A 38 -9.36 10.49 16.47
CA CYS A 38 -8.83 11.35 15.41
C CYS A 38 -8.24 12.64 15.98
N ASP A 39 -8.91 13.26 16.98
CA ASP A 39 -8.42 14.47 17.62
C ASP A 39 -7.12 14.24 18.42
N ALA A 40 -7.01 13.11 19.11
CA ALA A 40 -5.80 12.76 19.85
C ALA A 40 -4.62 12.53 18.90
N MET A 41 -4.85 11.87 17.80
CA MET A 41 -3.85 11.60 16.77
C MET A 41 -3.44 12.87 16.01
N MET A 42 -4.39 13.72 15.64
CA MET A 42 -4.10 15.03 15.03
C MET A 42 -3.24 15.91 15.95
N ARG A 43 -3.45 15.86 17.27
CA ARG A 43 -2.59 16.55 18.21
C ARG A 43 -1.15 16.02 18.19
N ARG A 44 -0.95 14.69 18.14
CA ARG A 44 0.40 14.08 18.05
C ARG A 44 1.07 14.42 16.72
N LEU A 45 0.31 14.37 15.62
CA LEU A 45 0.79 14.75 14.30
C LEU A 45 1.26 16.19 14.26
N ASN A 46 0.43 17.12 14.73
CA ASN A 46 0.78 18.54 14.77
C ASN A 46 2.02 18.79 15.65
N ALA A 47 2.16 18.09 16.77
CA ALA A 47 3.34 18.20 17.63
C ALA A 47 4.62 17.70 16.92
N ARG A 48 4.55 16.62 16.13
CA ARG A 48 5.69 16.15 15.30
C ARG A 48 6.02 17.13 14.17
N ILE A 49 5.01 17.66 13.47
CA ILE A 49 5.20 18.70 12.43
C ILE A 49 5.87 19.93 13.01
N ASP A 50 5.42 20.41 14.18
CA ASP A 50 5.99 21.57 14.86
C ASP A 50 7.45 21.31 15.28
N ALA A 51 7.77 20.11 15.76
CA ALA A 51 9.12 19.70 16.12
C ALA A 51 10.05 19.65 14.89
N ASP A 52 9.57 19.12 13.76
CA ASP A 52 10.34 19.07 12.51
C ASP A 52 10.56 20.46 11.90
N GLU A 53 9.55 21.32 11.95
CA GLU A 53 9.70 22.73 11.55
C GLU A 53 10.69 23.49 12.44
N ALA A 54 10.70 23.23 13.76
CA ALA A 54 11.66 23.82 14.66
C ALA A 54 13.10 23.38 14.34
N MET A 55 13.30 22.07 14.06
CA MET A 55 14.60 21.53 13.65
C MET A 55 15.05 22.12 12.31
N ARG A 56 14.14 22.30 11.35
CA ARG A 56 14.44 22.95 10.05
C ARG A 56 14.85 24.40 10.20
N ARG A 57 14.22 25.14 11.13
CA ARG A 57 14.60 26.54 11.42
C ARG A 57 16.00 26.60 11.99
N GLU A 58 16.39 25.65 12.84
CA GLU A 58 17.74 25.57 13.43
C GLU A 58 18.82 25.19 12.41
N VAL A 59 18.54 24.21 11.53
CA VAL A 59 19.44 23.82 10.43
C VAL A 59 19.60 24.95 9.40
N LYS A 60 18.53 25.70 9.11
CA LYS A 60 18.57 26.85 8.19
C LYS A 60 19.42 28.01 8.74
N ARG A 61 19.47 28.15 10.07
CA ARG A 61 20.27 29.18 10.77
C ARG A 61 21.78 28.92 10.74
N ARG A 62 22.20 27.65 10.56
CA ARG A 62 23.63 27.23 10.55
C ARG A 62 24.28 27.13 9.16
N ARG A 63 23.59 27.49 8.09
CA ARG A 63 24.15 27.41 6.72
C ARG A 63 24.86 28.71 6.33
N PRO A 64 26.16 28.68 5.98
CA PRO A 64 26.89 29.86 5.52
C PRO A 64 26.46 30.30 4.11
N ALA A 65 26.51 31.60 3.85
CA ALA A 65 25.87 32.31 2.73
C ALA A 65 26.37 31.95 1.31
N TRP A 66 27.46 31.19 1.15
CA TRP A 66 28.06 30.90 -0.16
C TRP A 66 27.40 29.73 -0.94
N ARG A 67 26.48 28.98 -0.32
CA ARG A 67 25.74 27.88 -1.00
C ARG A 67 24.48 28.31 -1.76
N ARG A 68 24.28 29.58 -2.02
CA ARG A 68 23.08 30.11 -2.73
C ARG A 68 23.12 29.92 -4.25
N TRP A 69 24.14 29.27 -4.83
CA TRP A 69 24.33 29.14 -6.27
C TRP A 69 24.40 27.70 -6.81
N ALA A 70 24.10 26.71 -6.02
CA ALA A 70 24.06 25.34 -6.51
C ALA A 70 22.71 24.67 -6.17
N SER A 71 22.00 24.33 -7.20
CA SER A 71 20.81 23.50 -7.31
C SER A 71 19.50 24.25 -7.56
N ALA A 72 19.40 24.84 -8.74
CA ALA A 72 18.14 24.84 -9.47
C ALA A 72 18.09 23.51 -10.25
N VAL A 73 17.76 22.41 -9.59
CA VAL A 73 17.21 21.26 -10.29
C VAL A 73 15.72 21.54 -10.34
N ALA A 74 15.28 21.97 -11.51
CA ALA A 74 13.88 22.10 -11.84
C ALA A 74 13.26 20.72 -11.81
N VAL A 75 12.46 20.45 -10.78
CA VAL A 75 11.40 19.43 -10.88
C VAL A 75 10.37 20.03 -11.82
N THR A 76 10.56 19.80 -13.10
CA THR A 76 9.51 19.99 -14.09
C THR A 76 8.54 18.85 -13.89
N ALA A 77 7.54 19.04 -12.99
CA ALA A 77 6.29 18.32 -13.10
C ALA A 77 5.72 18.69 -14.48
N ALA A 78 5.93 17.80 -15.45
CA ALA A 78 5.32 17.92 -16.77
C ALA A 78 3.82 17.70 -16.60
N TRP A 79 3.09 18.76 -16.42
CA TRP A 79 1.64 18.82 -16.64
C TRP A 79 1.41 18.70 -18.15
N PHE A 80 1.45 17.48 -18.68
CA PHE A 80 0.81 17.22 -19.95
C PHE A 80 -0.68 17.01 -19.71
N ALA A 81 -1.44 18.10 -19.74
CA ALA A 81 -2.86 18.04 -20.02
C ALA A 81 -2.99 17.64 -21.51
N SER A 82 -3.04 16.33 -21.78
CA SER A 82 -3.63 15.85 -23.03
C SER A 82 -5.10 16.20 -22.97
N ILE A 83 -5.52 17.17 -23.78
CA ILE A 83 -6.93 17.41 -24.08
C ILE A 83 -7.33 16.23 -24.98
N GLY A 84 -7.76 15.12 -24.33
CA GLY A 84 -8.29 13.97 -25.01
C GLY A 84 -9.66 14.28 -25.64
N THR A 85 -9.96 13.61 -26.73
CA THR A 85 -11.30 13.58 -27.33
C THR A 85 -12.33 13.03 -26.34
N PRO A 86 -13.63 13.41 -26.40
CA PRO A 86 -14.65 12.86 -25.50
C PRO A 86 -14.73 11.33 -25.66
N GLY A 87 -14.21 10.60 -24.65
CA GLY A 87 -14.09 9.14 -24.64
C GLY A 87 -12.73 8.64 -24.09
N ASP A 88 -11.72 9.51 -23.96
CA ASP A 88 -10.44 9.11 -23.37
C ASP A 88 -10.55 9.09 -21.84
N GLU A 89 -10.36 7.93 -21.25
CA GLU A 89 -10.19 7.79 -19.81
C GLU A 89 -8.98 8.61 -19.36
N LEU A 90 -9.18 9.48 -18.37
CA LEU A 90 -8.08 10.23 -17.77
C LEU A 90 -7.28 9.27 -16.88
N PHE A 91 -6.00 9.06 -17.20
CA PHE A 91 -5.10 8.27 -16.36
C PHE A 91 -4.24 9.19 -15.48
N ARG A 92 -4.11 8.82 -14.20
CA ARG A 92 -3.05 9.34 -13.33
C ARG A 92 -1.89 8.37 -13.36
N THR A 93 -0.71 8.90 -13.63
CA THR A 93 0.53 8.13 -13.64
C THR A 93 1.27 8.31 -12.32
N TYR A 94 1.73 7.19 -11.77
CA TYR A 94 2.58 7.10 -10.59
C TYR A 94 3.84 6.35 -10.98
N LEU A 95 5.00 6.94 -10.70
CA LEU A 95 6.31 6.35 -10.97
C LEU A 95 7.08 6.25 -9.66
N ASN A 96 7.57 5.07 -9.32
CA ASN A 96 8.43 4.86 -8.17
C ASN A 96 9.89 4.76 -8.61
N GLU A 97 10.68 5.78 -8.34
CA GLU A 97 12.13 5.85 -8.56
C GLU A 97 12.89 6.11 -7.25
N SER A 98 12.31 5.71 -6.11
CA SER A 98 12.88 6.03 -4.79
C SER A 98 14.00 5.09 -4.36
N GLY A 99 14.22 3.98 -5.05
CA GLY A 99 15.10 2.88 -4.61
C GLY A 99 14.47 2.00 -3.52
N GLU A 100 13.25 2.31 -3.08
CA GLU A 100 12.54 1.63 -2.02
C GLU A 100 11.09 1.30 -2.46
N ILE A 101 10.35 0.57 -1.63
CA ILE A 101 8.94 0.26 -1.90
C ILE A 101 8.08 1.50 -1.63
N ALA A 102 7.34 1.96 -2.63
CA ALA A 102 6.40 3.05 -2.49
C ALA A 102 4.98 2.53 -2.27
N ALA A 103 4.29 3.03 -1.25
CA ALA A 103 2.90 2.70 -0.99
C ALA A 103 1.97 3.79 -1.55
N LEU A 104 0.90 3.35 -2.21
CA LEU A 104 -0.10 4.21 -2.85
C LEU A 104 -1.50 3.74 -2.47
N ARG A 105 -2.41 4.68 -2.20
CA ARG A 105 -3.83 4.39 -2.07
C ARG A 105 -4.59 5.02 -3.22
N LEU A 106 -5.33 4.20 -3.95
CA LEU A 106 -6.20 4.64 -5.05
C LEU A 106 -7.51 5.24 -4.51
N GLU A 107 -8.26 5.93 -5.37
CA GLU A 107 -9.50 6.61 -5.00
C GLU A 107 -10.62 5.63 -4.56
N ASP A 108 -10.60 4.40 -5.08
CA ASP A 108 -11.52 3.33 -4.71
C ASP A 108 -11.21 2.67 -3.35
N GLY A 109 -10.12 3.11 -2.70
CA GLY A 109 -9.63 2.57 -1.44
C GLY A 109 -8.65 1.40 -1.58
N THR A 110 -8.36 0.93 -2.79
CA THR A 110 -7.33 -0.07 -3.07
C THR A 110 -5.97 0.42 -2.60
N GLN A 111 -5.21 -0.46 -1.94
CA GLN A 111 -3.82 -0.19 -1.54
C GLN A 111 -2.87 -0.88 -2.50
N VAL A 112 -1.80 -0.19 -2.87
CA VAL A 112 -0.79 -0.68 -3.82
C VAL A 112 0.59 -0.43 -3.24
N TRP A 113 1.45 -1.44 -3.24
CA TRP A 113 2.87 -1.32 -2.89
C TRP A 113 3.68 -1.59 -4.15
N MET A 114 4.36 -0.55 -4.63
CA MET A 114 5.13 -0.55 -5.87
C MET A 114 6.61 -0.77 -5.57
N GLN A 115 7.24 -1.72 -6.25
CA GLN A 115 8.69 -1.86 -6.26
C GLN A 115 9.34 -0.66 -6.98
N ASP A 116 10.64 -0.47 -6.73
CA ASP A 116 11.42 0.54 -7.43
C ASP A 116 11.41 0.30 -8.95
N GLY A 117 11.39 1.38 -9.73
CA GLY A 117 11.30 1.34 -11.19
C GLY A 117 9.90 0.99 -11.73
N THR A 118 8.86 0.94 -10.88
CA THR A 118 7.51 0.61 -11.32
C THR A 118 6.74 1.85 -11.75
N GLU A 119 6.16 1.81 -12.95
CA GLU A 119 5.15 2.76 -13.42
C GLU A 119 3.74 2.16 -13.31
N LEU A 120 2.83 2.93 -12.74
CA LEU A 120 1.42 2.57 -12.59
C LEU A 120 0.54 3.70 -13.09
N GLN A 121 -0.42 3.38 -13.98
CA GLN A 121 -1.41 4.32 -14.49
C GLN A 121 -2.80 3.86 -14.05
N TYR A 122 -3.52 4.71 -13.32
CA TYR A 122 -4.87 4.44 -12.84
C TYR A 122 -5.89 5.32 -13.56
N ALA A 123 -6.93 4.69 -14.15
CA ALA A 123 -8.02 5.40 -14.79
C ALA A 123 -8.88 6.12 -13.75
N VAL A 124 -8.98 7.45 -13.88
CA VAL A 124 -9.74 8.32 -12.97
C VAL A 124 -11.02 8.73 -13.67
N GLY A 125 -12.18 8.43 -13.08
CA GLY A 125 -13.47 8.90 -13.60
C GLY A 125 -14.64 8.13 -13.00
N ALA A 126 -15.68 8.87 -12.60
CA ALA A 126 -16.94 8.27 -12.16
C ALA A 126 -17.72 7.76 -13.39
N GLY A 127 -18.06 6.47 -13.43
CA GLY A 127 -18.94 5.90 -14.45
C GLY A 127 -18.29 4.84 -15.35
N SER A 128 -17.04 4.46 -15.12
CA SER A 128 -16.43 3.30 -15.79
C SER A 128 -17.05 2.00 -15.25
N GLU A 129 -17.38 1.07 -16.13
CA GLU A 129 -17.83 -0.28 -15.74
C GLU A 129 -16.73 -1.08 -15.05
N GLU A 130 -15.47 -0.68 -15.21
CA GLU A 130 -14.29 -1.33 -14.64
C GLU A 130 -13.34 -0.31 -14.03
N ARG A 131 -12.62 -0.72 -12.99
CA ARG A 131 -11.51 0.02 -12.37
C ARG A 131 -10.22 -0.43 -13.03
N ILE A 132 -9.67 0.38 -13.94
CA ILE A 132 -8.55 -0.01 -14.78
C ILE A 132 -7.24 0.55 -14.24
N VAL A 133 -6.25 -0.33 -14.11
CA VAL A 133 -4.84 0.00 -13.84
C VAL A 133 -3.99 -0.57 -14.96
N ARG A 134 -3.01 0.19 -15.44
CA ARG A 134 -1.91 -0.31 -16.27
C ARG A 134 -0.65 -0.32 -15.44
N ILE A 135 0.19 -1.33 -15.61
CA ILE A 135 1.45 -1.47 -14.89
C ILE A 135 2.59 -1.87 -15.82
N ASP A 136 3.73 -1.21 -15.64
CA ASP A 136 5.04 -1.65 -16.10
C ASP A 136 5.96 -1.70 -14.88
N GLY A 137 6.34 -2.91 -14.45
CA GLY A 137 7.11 -3.13 -13.24
C GLY A 137 6.52 -4.19 -12.32
N GLU A 138 6.61 -3.98 -11.02
CA GLU A 138 6.12 -4.92 -10.02
C GLU A 138 5.38 -4.21 -8.89
N ALA A 139 4.15 -4.67 -8.60
CA ALA A 139 3.39 -4.17 -7.47
C ALA A 139 2.52 -5.25 -6.82
N TYR A 140 2.35 -5.11 -5.50
CA TYR A 140 1.36 -5.85 -4.73
C TYR A 140 0.11 -4.98 -4.54
N PHE A 141 -1.05 -5.58 -4.76
CA PHE A 141 -2.37 -4.95 -4.70
C PHE A 141 -3.20 -5.58 -3.58
N ASP A 142 -3.75 -4.79 -2.70
CA ASP A 142 -4.86 -5.16 -1.79
C ASP A 142 -6.11 -4.41 -2.25
N VAL A 143 -6.85 -5.05 -3.16
CA VAL A 143 -7.96 -4.42 -3.87
C VAL A 143 -9.20 -4.33 -3.00
N ALA A 144 -9.78 -3.14 -2.92
CA ALA A 144 -11.06 -2.91 -2.28
C ALA A 144 -12.17 -3.74 -2.95
N HIS A 145 -13.00 -4.44 -2.15
CA HIS A 145 -14.03 -5.33 -2.68
C HIS A 145 -15.18 -4.53 -3.31
N ASP A 146 -15.43 -4.77 -4.60
CA ASP A 146 -16.56 -4.23 -5.35
C ASP A 146 -16.91 -5.18 -6.49
N GLU A 147 -18.06 -5.87 -6.35
CA GLU A 147 -18.55 -6.81 -7.35
C GLU A 147 -19.16 -6.10 -8.58
N ALA A 148 -19.66 -4.88 -8.41
CA ALA A 148 -20.28 -4.11 -9.47
C ALA A 148 -19.27 -3.55 -10.46
N HIS A 149 -18.06 -3.17 -9.95
CA HIS A 149 -17.00 -2.59 -10.75
C HIS A 149 -15.72 -3.40 -10.60
N PRO A 150 -15.49 -4.43 -11.43
CA PRO A 150 -14.29 -5.24 -11.40
C PRO A 150 -13.02 -4.40 -11.51
N PHE A 151 -11.96 -4.82 -10.80
CA PHE A 151 -10.64 -4.22 -10.90
C PHE A 151 -9.80 -5.00 -11.89
N VAL A 152 -9.22 -4.31 -12.87
CA VAL A 152 -8.47 -4.92 -13.98
C VAL A 152 -7.08 -4.31 -14.06
N VAL A 153 -6.06 -5.13 -13.77
CA VAL A 153 -4.67 -4.75 -14.00
C VAL A 153 -4.27 -5.20 -15.40
N LYS A 154 -3.95 -4.24 -16.26
CA LYS A 154 -3.49 -4.47 -17.63
C LYS A 154 -1.96 -4.39 -17.68
N THR A 155 -1.35 -5.44 -18.18
CA THR A 155 0.06 -5.50 -18.53
C THR A 155 0.19 -5.54 -20.06
N GLU A 156 1.41 -5.58 -20.58
CA GLU A 156 1.64 -5.77 -22.02
C GLU A 156 1.06 -7.11 -22.51
N ASN A 157 1.21 -8.16 -21.71
CA ASN A 157 0.94 -9.54 -22.14
C ASN A 157 -0.37 -10.12 -21.59
N LEU A 158 -0.86 -9.60 -20.45
CA LEU A 158 -2.02 -10.14 -19.73
C LEU A 158 -2.94 -9.07 -19.20
N SER A 159 -4.19 -9.46 -18.95
CA SER A 159 -5.14 -8.74 -18.10
C SER A 159 -5.46 -9.57 -16.86
N VAL A 160 -5.34 -8.96 -15.67
CA VAL A 160 -5.59 -9.58 -14.36
C VAL A 160 -6.88 -9.00 -13.81
N ARG A 161 -7.95 -9.79 -13.77
CA ARG A 161 -9.30 -9.36 -13.35
C ARG A 161 -9.66 -9.89 -11.99
N VAL A 162 -10.08 -8.99 -11.09
CA VAL A 162 -10.43 -9.30 -9.70
C VAL A 162 -11.63 -8.48 -9.21
N LEU A 163 -12.25 -8.88 -8.08
CA LEU A 163 -13.36 -8.16 -7.46
C LEU A 163 -13.03 -7.60 -6.06
N GLY A 164 -11.99 -8.14 -5.40
CA GLY A 164 -11.58 -7.78 -4.05
C GLY A 164 -10.57 -8.80 -3.55
N THR A 165 -9.34 -8.64 -3.93
CA THR A 165 -8.32 -9.67 -3.96
C THR A 165 -6.98 -9.08 -3.54
N ALA A 166 -6.17 -9.83 -2.82
CA ALA A 166 -4.79 -9.48 -2.51
C ALA A 166 -3.84 -10.33 -3.37
N PHE A 167 -3.03 -9.69 -4.20
CA PHE A 167 -2.18 -10.37 -5.18
C PHE A 167 -0.99 -9.51 -5.61
N ASN A 168 0.06 -10.16 -6.09
CA ASN A 168 1.20 -9.52 -6.73
C ASN A 168 1.14 -9.66 -8.24
N VAL A 169 1.58 -8.63 -8.96
CA VAL A 169 1.84 -8.68 -10.39
C VAL A 169 3.25 -8.18 -10.65
N ARG A 170 4.02 -8.95 -11.41
CA ARG A 170 5.31 -8.54 -11.97
C ARG A 170 5.23 -8.68 -13.49
N ALA A 171 5.35 -7.54 -14.17
CA ALA A 171 5.24 -7.45 -15.62
C ALA A 171 6.06 -6.25 -16.10
N HIS A 172 7.20 -6.49 -16.71
CA HIS A 172 8.00 -5.46 -17.34
C HIS A 172 7.78 -5.51 -18.85
N ALA A 173 7.54 -4.36 -19.49
CA ALA A 173 7.26 -4.28 -20.93
C ALA A 173 8.36 -4.91 -21.80
N ALA A 174 9.63 -4.88 -21.33
CA ALA A 174 10.77 -5.49 -22.00
C ALA A 174 10.92 -7.01 -21.72
N ASP A 175 10.15 -7.58 -20.79
CA ASP A 175 10.24 -8.99 -20.38
C ASP A 175 9.03 -9.76 -20.95
N PRO A 176 9.20 -10.86 -21.68
CA PRO A 176 8.08 -11.68 -22.14
C PRO A 176 7.35 -12.39 -20.98
N LEU A 177 7.94 -12.45 -19.80
CA LEU A 177 7.36 -13.12 -18.65
C LEU A 177 6.48 -12.17 -17.82
N THR A 178 5.26 -12.62 -17.54
CA THR A 178 4.36 -11.98 -16.58
C THR A 178 4.07 -12.94 -15.44
N GLU A 179 4.35 -12.52 -14.22
CA GLU A 179 4.13 -13.31 -13.01
C GLU A 179 2.97 -12.74 -12.20
N VAL A 180 2.08 -13.61 -11.73
CA VAL A 180 0.98 -13.23 -10.84
C VAL A 180 0.93 -14.21 -9.67
N VAL A 181 0.99 -13.68 -8.44
CA VAL A 181 0.91 -14.45 -7.19
C VAL A 181 -0.35 -14.07 -6.45
N LEU A 182 -1.21 -15.05 -6.16
CA LEU A 182 -2.45 -14.83 -5.44
C LEU A 182 -2.33 -15.18 -3.97
N GLU A 183 -2.47 -14.18 -3.09
CA GLU A 183 -2.50 -14.38 -1.64
C GLU A 183 -3.92 -14.67 -1.13
N ARG A 184 -4.90 -13.83 -1.51
CA ARG A 184 -6.28 -13.93 -1.00
C ARG A 184 -7.30 -13.54 -2.06
N GLY A 185 -8.43 -14.26 -2.10
CA GLY A 185 -9.52 -14.00 -3.02
C GLY A 185 -9.50 -14.88 -4.25
N SER A 186 -9.71 -14.32 -5.44
CA SER A 186 -9.68 -15.02 -6.71
C SER A 186 -9.19 -14.10 -7.82
N VAL A 187 -8.31 -14.59 -8.65
CA VAL A 187 -7.78 -13.90 -9.83
C VAL A 187 -8.23 -14.64 -11.08
N ARG A 188 -8.69 -13.89 -12.09
CA ARG A 188 -8.89 -14.39 -13.44
C ARG A 188 -7.85 -13.77 -14.36
N LEU A 189 -6.99 -14.60 -14.94
CA LEU A 189 -6.05 -14.19 -15.97
C LEU A 189 -6.72 -14.29 -17.34
N GLN A 190 -6.53 -13.25 -18.14
CA GLN A 190 -7.11 -13.12 -19.48
C GLN A 190 -6.03 -12.63 -20.44
N THR A 191 -6.22 -12.92 -21.74
CA THR A 191 -5.42 -12.23 -22.76
C THR A 191 -5.76 -10.73 -22.80
N PRO A 192 -4.95 -9.89 -23.45
CA PRO A 192 -5.26 -8.46 -23.60
C PRO A 192 -6.65 -8.21 -24.25
N GLU A 193 -7.11 -9.12 -25.11
CA GLU A 193 -8.43 -9.08 -25.79
C GLU A 193 -9.59 -9.57 -24.89
N GLY A 194 -9.29 -10.08 -23.68
CA GLY A 194 -10.29 -10.49 -22.69
C GLY A 194 -10.67 -11.98 -22.71
N TYR A 195 -9.98 -12.84 -23.48
CA TYR A 195 -10.19 -14.29 -23.41
C TYR A 195 -9.63 -14.89 -22.13
N ASN A 196 -10.42 -15.72 -21.45
CA ASN A 196 -10.00 -16.35 -20.20
C ASN A 196 -8.90 -17.39 -20.45
N LEU A 197 -7.81 -17.29 -19.73
CA LEU A 197 -6.70 -18.24 -19.71
C LEU A 197 -6.84 -19.20 -18.53
N VAL A 198 -6.71 -18.66 -17.30
CA VAL A 198 -6.75 -19.46 -16.08
C VAL A 198 -7.37 -18.68 -14.93
N ARG A 199 -7.90 -19.39 -13.94
CA ARG A 199 -8.34 -18.84 -12.66
C ARG A 199 -7.40 -19.33 -11.57
N LEU A 200 -6.83 -18.39 -10.80
CA LEU A 200 -6.00 -18.72 -9.65
C LEU A 200 -6.83 -18.78 -8.36
N HIS A 201 -6.39 -19.65 -7.48
CA HIS A 201 -6.82 -19.79 -6.10
C HIS A 201 -5.72 -19.28 -5.14
N PRO A 202 -6.05 -18.96 -3.88
CA PRO A 202 -5.03 -18.55 -2.91
C PRO A 202 -3.86 -19.53 -2.83
N ASN A 203 -2.65 -18.98 -2.65
CA ASN A 203 -1.38 -19.71 -2.66
C ASN A 203 -0.98 -20.28 -4.03
N GLN A 204 -1.48 -19.72 -5.11
CA GLN A 204 -1.02 -20.06 -6.45
C GLN A 204 -0.23 -18.92 -7.08
N ARG A 205 0.79 -19.29 -7.83
CA ARG A 205 1.60 -18.44 -8.69
C ARG A 205 1.40 -18.89 -10.12
N ALA A 206 1.11 -17.95 -11.02
CA ALA A 206 1.10 -18.16 -12.46
C ALA A 206 2.27 -17.41 -13.10
N VAL A 207 2.95 -18.04 -14.02
CA VAL A 207 3.95 -17.43 -14.90
C VAL A 207 3.49 -17.62 -16.35
N PHE A 208 3.20 -16.53 -17.03
CA PHE A 208 2.88 -16.51 -18.45
C PHE A 208 4.12 -16.13 -19.25
N ASP A 209 4.47 -16.93 -20.24
CA ASP A 209 5.55 -16.69 -21.18
C ASP A 209 4.96 -16.31 -22.55
N ALA A 210 4.93 -15.01 -22.84
CA ALA A 210 4.37 -14.49 -24.09
C ALA A 210 5.15 -14.95 -25.33
N ALA A 211 6.44 -15.31 -25.21
CA ALA A 211 7.23 -15.81 -26.32
C ALA A 211 6.85 -17.26 -26.71
N LYS A 212 6.33 -18.04 -25.75
CA LYS A 212 5.89 -19.42 -25.95
C LYS A 212 4.38 -19.58 -26.02
N ASP A 213 3.63 -18.52 -25.67
CA ASP A 213 2.18 -18.53 -25.47
C ASP A 213 1.76 -19.64 -24.48
N ASP A 214 2.48 -19.75 -23.37
CA ASP A 214 2.31 -20.78 -22.36
C ASP A 214 2.15 -20.19 -20.96
N ILE A 215 1.38 -20.88 -20.10
CA ILE A 215 1.13 -20.48 -18.73
C ILE A 215 1.36 -21.64 -17.77
N GLU A 216 2.30 -21.47 -16.86
CA GLU A 216 2.56 -22.42 -15.79
C GLU A 216 1.92 -21.93 -14.49
N VAL A 217 1.30 -22.87 -13.74
CA VAL A 217 0.69 -22.58 -12.43
C VAL A 217 1.28 -23.53 -11.40
N GLU A 218 1.77 -22.96 -10.30
CA GLU A 218 2.35 -23.72 -9.19
C GLU A 218 1.77 -23.29 -7.83
N GLU A 219 1.85 -24.15 -6.86
CA GLU A 219 1.49 -23.87 -5.46
C GLU A 219 2.69 -23.25 -4.72
N ILE A 220 2.44 -22.14 -4.01
CA ILE A 220 3.45 -21.45 -3.20
C ILE A 220 2.87 -21.01 -1.85
N TYR A 221 3.72 -20.52 -0.95
CA TYR A 221 3.29 -19.81 0.26
C TYR A 221 3.22 -18.31 -0.02
N ALA A 222 2.08 -17.83 -0.52
CA ALA A 222 1.93 -16.47 -0.99
C ALA A 222 2.13 -15.41 0.12
N GLU A 223 1.69 -15.65 1.35
CA GLU A 223 1.94 -14.75 2.48
C GLU A 223 3.45 -14.58 2.74
N HIS A 224 4.21 -15.66 2.66
CA HIS A 224 5.66 -15.62 2.82
C HIS A 224 6.34 -14.85 1.67
N PHE A 225 5.90 -15.11 0.44
CA PHE A 225 6.36 -14.37 -0.74
C PHE A 225 6.16 -12.86 -0.58
N VAL A 226 4.95 -12.44 -0.21
CA VAL A 226 4.61 -11.02 -0.02
C VAL A 226 5.41 -10.42 1.14
N THR A 227 5.51 -11.14 2.26
CA THR A 227 6.26 -10.66 3.44
C THR A 227 7.75 -10.47 3.13
N GLU A 228 8.37 -11.40 2.40
CA GLU A 228 9.79 -11.25 2.03
C GLU A 228 10.01 -10.18 0.96
N ARG A 229 9.13 -10.14 -0.04
CA ARG A 229 9.29 -9.25 -1.19
C ARG A 229 9.02 -7.79 -0.87
N TYR A 230 8.01 -7.54 -0.01
CA TYR A 230 7.53 -6.19 0.32
C TYR A 230 7.83 -5.78 1.76
N ASN A 231 8.45 -6.63 2.56
CA ASN A 231 8.57 -6.42 4.00
C ASN A 231 7.21 -6.12 4.68
N LEU A 232 6.12 -6.57 4.06
CA LEU A 232 4.76 -6.27 4.46
C LEU A 232 4.20 -7.39 5.33
N VAL A 233 3.66 -7.03 6.49
CA VAL A 233 2.82 -7.90 7.31
C VAL A 233 1.38 -7.44 7.16
N ALA A 234 0.57 -8.23 6.48
CA ALA A 234 -0.85 -7.98 6.29
C ALA A 234 -1.66 -9.05 7.04
N MET A 235 -2.51 -8.63 7.97
CA MET A 235 -3.43 -9.53 8.68
C MET A 235 -4.85 -9.01 8.49
N LYS A 236 -5.73 -9.87 8.01
CA LYS A 236 -7.14 -9.54 7.79
C LYS A 236 -8.02 -10.36 8.70
N ASN A 237 -9.09 -9.74 9.21
CA ASN A 237 -10.06 -10.39 10.08
C ASN A 237 -9.40 -11.11 11.28
N ALA A 238 -8.29 -10.57 11.79
CA ALA A 238 -7.51 -11.14 12.89
C ALA A 238 -8.01 -10.66 14.25
N THR A 239 -7.91 -11.51 15.26
CA THR A 239 -8.13 -11.13 16.66
C THR A 239 -6.93 -10.34 17.19
N ILE A 240 -7.16 -9.57 18.25
CA ILE A 240 -6.06 -8.83 18.91
C ILE A 240 -4.95 -9.79 19.38
N GLY A 241 -5.30 -10.98 19.89
CA GLY A 241 -4.33 -11.97 20.31
C GLY A 241 -3.44 -12.46 19.17
N GLU A 242 -4.02 -12.72 17.98
CA GLU A 242 -3.28 -13.11 16.78
C GLU A 242 -2.34 -12.00 16.31
N ILE A 243 -2.82 -10.74 16.36
CA ILE A 243 -2.01 -9.56 16.00
C ILE A 243 -0.82 -9.41 16.94
N ILE A 244 -1.06 -9.45 18.26
CA ILE A 244 0.00 -9.35 19.28
C ILE A 244 1.02 -10.47 19.12
N ALA A 245 0.58 -11.72 18.96
CA ALA A 245 1.48 -12.85 18.76
C ALA A 245 2.38 -12.66 17.51
N ARG A 246 1.85 -12.11 16.44
CA ARG A 246 2.62 -11.80 15.23
C ARG A 246 3.66 -10.69 15.49
N ILE A 247 3.29 -9.63 16.20
CA ILE A 247 4.21 -8.53 16.57
C ILE A 247 5.31 -9.05 17.50
N GLU A 248 4.94 -9.82 18.54
CA GLU A 248 5.91 -10.45 19.45
C GLU A 248 6.95 -11.29 18.69
N SER A 249 6.48 -12.08 17.73
CA SER A 249 7.34 -12.91 16.88
C SER A 249 8.26 -12.07 15.99
N ASN A 250 7.76 -11.00 15.40
CA ASN A 250 8.54 -10.18 14.47
C ASN A 250 9.60 -9.33 15.17
N TYR A 251 9.31 -8.83 16.38
CA TYR A 251 10.20 -7.91 17.11
C TYR A 251 10.94 -8.57 18.28
N GLY A 252 10.69 -9.86 18.57
CA GLY A 252 11.36 -10.56 19.65
C GLY A 252 11.01 -10.02 21.05
N VAL A 253 9.82 -9.49 21.25
CA VAL A 253 9.34 -8.89 22.49
C VAL A 253 8.16 -9.64 23.08
N ARG A 254 7.76 -9.26 24.29
CA ARG A 254 6.48 -9.66 24.89
C ARG A 254 5.61 -8.44 25.06
N ILE A 255 4.32 -8.54 24.74
CA ILE A 255 3.36 -7.44 24.82
C ILE A 255 2.19 -7.85 25.69
N ARG A 256 1.88 -7.04 26.70
CA ARG A 256 0.73 -7.22 27.56
C ARG A 256 -0.36 -6.23 27.15
N ILE A 257 -1.59 -6.72 27.00
CA ILE A 257 -2.78 -5.93 26.67
C ILE A 257 -3.86 -6.13 27.73
N ALA A 258 -4.78 -5.15 27.84
CA ALA A 258 -5.78 -5.14 28.92
C ALA A 258 -6.85 -6.26 28.74
N ASP A 259 -7.27 -6.53 27.51
CA ASP A 259 -8.29 -7.53 27.17
C ASP A 259 -7.79 -8.42 26.00
N PRO A 260 -7.01 -9.47 26.31
CA PRO A 260 -6.48 -10.39 25.28
C PRO A 260 -7.56 -11.28 24.65
N ASP A 261 -8.69 -11.48 25.34
CA ASP A 261 -9.79 -12.33 24.90
C ASP A 261 -10.82 -11.59 24.05
N ASN A 262 -10.56 -10.35 23.69
CA ASN A 262 -11.42 -9.55 22.83
C ASN A 262 -11.63 -10.24 21.48
N ARG A 263 -12.88 -10.64 21.22
CA ARG A 263 -13.27 -11.37 20.00
C ARG A 263 -13.50 -10.48 18.79
N LYS A 264 -13.32 -9.16 18.91
CA LYS A 264 -13.36 -8.26 17.75
C LYS A 264 -12.27 -8.63 16.76
N ARG A 265 -12.57 -8.45 15.50
CA ARG A 265 -11.69 -8.74 14.40
C ARG A 265 -11.22 -7.44 13.75
N TYR A 266 -9.97 -7.41 13.36
CA TYR A 266 -9.29 -6.23 12.84
C TYR A 266 -8.52 -6.57 11.57
N ASP A 267 -8.37 -5.57 10.71
CA ASP A 267 -7.46 -5.62 9.57
C ASP A 267 -6.27 -4.72 9.87
N ILE A 268 -5.06 -5.26 9.81
CA ILE A 268 -3.82 -4.52 10.05
C ILE A 268 -2.80 -4.80 8.97
N ASN A 269 -2.14 -3.73 8.49
CA ASN A 269 -1.00 -3.81 7.59
C ASN A 269 0.12 -2.93 8.14
N TYR A 270 1.34 -3.45 8.19
CA TYR A 270 2.53 -2.70 8.58
C TYR A 270 3.77 -3.25 7.89
N LEU A 271 4.78 -2.40 7.68
CA LEU A 271 6.07 -2.84 7.15
C LEU A 271 6.93 -3.41 8.29
N ARG A 272 7.68 -4.46 8.04
CA ARG A 272 8.65 -5.02 9.03
C ARG A 272 9.78 -4.02 9.36
N THR A 273 9.95 -3.00 8.52
CA THR A 273 10.89 -1.90 8.75
C THR A 273 10.35 -0.84 9.72
N ASN A 274 9.02 -0.84 10.00
CA ASN A 274 8.46 0.02 11.02
C ASN A 274 9.09 -0.27 12.38
N SER A 275 9.25 0.76 13.21
CA SER A 275 9.67 0.57 14.60
C SER A 275 8.58 -0.12 15.41
N LEU A 276 8.97 -0.82 16.48
CA LEU A 276 8.00 -1.44 17.40
C LEU A 276 7.02 -0.40 17.96
N GLU A 277 7.47 0.82 18.25
CA GLU A 277 6.66 1.90 18.78
C GLU A 277 5.56 2.32 17.80
N GLU A 278 5.90 2.48 16.53
CA GLU A 278 4.94 2.79 15.47
C GLU A 278 3.87 1.70 15.32
N VAL A 279 4.27 0.43 15.34
CA VAL A 279 3.32 -0.68 15.22
C VAL A 279 2.42 -0.78 16.45
N ILE A 280 2.95 -0.52 17.65
CA ILE A 280 2.15 -0.45 18.88
C ILE A 280 1.13 0.69 18.79
N ASP A 281 1.54 1.88 18.35
CA ASP A 281 0.66 3.02 18.17
C ASP A 281 -0.52 2.68 17.22
N ILE A 282 -0.26 1.95 16.12
CA ILE A 282 -1.29 1.45 15.21
C ILE A 282 -2.28 0.54 15.95
N VAL A 283 -1.76 -0.44 16.71
CA VAL A 283 -2.61 -1.39 17.45
C VAL A 283 -3.43 -0.69 18.52
N GLU A 284 -2.82 0.20 19.32
CA GLU A 284 -3.52 0.97 20.35
C GLU A 284 -4.62 1.85 19.75
N PHE A 285 -4.34 2.48 18.62
CA PHE A 285 -5.32 3.28 17.91
C PHE A 285 -6.50 2.44 17.44
N MET A 286 -6.25 1.30 16.76
CA MET A 286 -7.29 0.45 16.20
C MET A 286 -8.17 -0.19 17.27
N THR A 287 -7.54 -0.65 18.36
CA THR A 287 -8.24 -1.46 19.37
C THR A 287 -8.77 -0.64 20.53
N GLY A 288 -8.18 0.53 20.78
CA GLY A 288 -8.41 1.35 21.97
C GLY A 288 -7.80 0.79 23.24
N GLN A 289 -7.00 -0.26 23.14
CA GLN A 289 -6.33 -0.89 24.25
C GLN A 289 -4.89 -0.37 24.32
N ARG A 290 -4.38 -0.20 25.53
CA ARG A 290 -2.95 0.09 25.74
C ARG A 290 -2.14 -1.20 25.67
N CYS A 291 -0.99 -1.09 25.02
CA CYS A 291 0.00 -2.15 24.90
C CYS A 291 1.21 -1.84 25.77
N GLU A 292 1.55 -2.73 26.69
CA GLU A 292 2.74 -2.63 27.53
C GLU A 292 3.81 -3.60 27.03
N VAL A 293 4.94 -3.06 26.56
CA VAL A 293 6.08 -3.89 26.14
C VAL A 293 6.81 -4.39 27.38
N VAL A 294 6.79 -5.69 27.59
CA VAL A 294 7.54 -6.37 28.66
C VAL A 294 8.92 -6.72 28.12
N ARG A 295 9.94 -5.94 28.49
CA ARG A 295 11.32 -6.29 28.14
C ARG A 295 11.71 -7.53 28.96
N GLY A 296 12.03 -8.63 28.31
CA GLY A 296 12.65 -9.77 28.93
C GLY A 296 13.99 -9.37 29.57
N LYS A 297 14.24 -9.91 30.77
CA LYS A 297 15.55 -9.77 31.42
C LYS A 297 16.58 -10.63 30.70
#